data_f49e36ea0f625a07e7c3c8d3597e38f5
#
_entry.id   f49e36ea0f625a07e7c3c8d3597e38f5
#
_cell.length_a   1.000
_cell.length_b   1.000
_cell.length_c   1.000
_cell.angle_alpha   90.00
_cell.angle_beta   90.00
_cell.angle_gamma   90.00
#
_symmetry.space_group_name_H-M   'P 1'
#
loop_
_entity.id
_entity.type
_entity.pdbx_description
1 polymer ?
#
loop_
_entity_poly.entity_id
_entity_poly.type
_entity_poly.pdbx_seq_one_letter_code
_entity_poly.pdbx_strand_id
1 'polypeptide(L)'
;MKTDNQRNAYRIWLSRLVMTIVFTIAIIVILFIPWFEKSTPPFSKYHAILFIALVYVLINLINYLKRPYFVGYNDQGEKIIIRYYPLSLFTSRKNSIEIPKDQFIRYELKPFFFGSQKWLILYQHFRNKEAKYPPISLSALDKKEREQIIASLEKYKQS
;
A
#
# COMPACT_ATOMS: atom_id res chain seq x y z
N MET A 1 -13.52 -18.65 -0.37
CA MET A 1 -13.52 -17.41 0.44
C MET A 1 -13.35 -16.20 -0.49
N LYS A 2 -14.01 -15.09 -0.21
CA LYS A 2 -13.80 -13.82 -0.96
C LYS A 2 -13.49 -12.74 0.07
N THR A 3 -12.37 -12.08 -0.10
CA THR A 3 -11.90 -11.00 0.80
C THR A 3 -11.25 -9.92 -0.05
N ASP A 4 -11.52 -8.66 0.28
CA ASP A 4 -10.85 -7.51 -0.32
C ASP A 4 -10.61 -6.44 0.74
N ASN A 5 -9.67 -5.54 0.47
CA ASN A 5 -9.32 -4.41 1.34
C ASN A 5 -9.89 -3.08 0.85
N GLN A 6 -11.04 -3.07 0.18
CA GLN A 6 -11.63 -1.87 -0.40
C GLN A 6 -11.82 -0.75 0.63
N ARG A 7 -12.25 -1.09 1.84
CA ARG A 7 -12.47 -0.14 2.93
C ARG A 7 -11.14 0.52 3.37
N ASN A 8 -10.09 -0.27 3.51
CA ASN A 8 -8.77 0.24 3.90
C ASN A 8 -8.12 1.04 2.76
N ALA A 9 -8.29 0.59 1.52
CA ALA A 9 -7.83 1.31 0.34
C ALA A 9 -8.46 2.71 0.26
N TYR A 10 -9.77 2.82 0.47
CA TYR A 10 -10.49 4.10 0.50
C TYR A 10 -9.99 5.00 1.64
N ARG A 11 -9.79 4.46 2.84
CA ARG A 11 -9.25 5.22 3.99
C ARG A 11 -7.85 5.78 3.70
N ILE A 12 -6.98 4.99 3.07
CA ILE A 12 -5.62 5.43 2.70
C ILE A 12 -5.71 6.58 1.68
N TRP A 13 -6.56 6.46 0.67
CA TRP A 13 -6.76 7.50 -0.33
C TRP A 13 -7.31 8.79 0.30
N LEU A 14 -8.37 8.67 1.12
CA LEU A 14 -8.99 9.80 1.80
C LEU A 14 -8.01 10.50 2.75
N SER A 15 -7.23 9.74 3.52
CA SER A 15 -6.20 10.30 4.41
C SER A 15 -5.17 11.13 3.65
N ARG A 16 -4.73 10.68 2.46
CA ARG A 16 -3.80 11.45 1.63
C ARG A 16 -4.42 12.76 1.12
N LEU A 17 -5.67 12.70 0.68
CA LEU A 17 -6.39 13.88 0.21
C LEU A 17 -6.53 14.91 1.35
N VAL A 18 -7.01 14.48 2.51
CA VAL A 18 -7.17 15.34 3.69
C VAL A 18 -5.83 15.94 4.11
N MET A 19 -4.75 15.15 4.17
CA MET A 19 -3.42 15.65 4.45
C MET A 19 -3.00 16.75 3.49
N THR A 20 -3.15 16.54 2.18
CA THR A 20 -2.79 17.55 1.18
C THR A 20 -3.55 18.85 1.40
N ILE A 21 -4.86 18.78 1.67
CA ILE A 21 -5.68 19.95 1.97
C ILE A 21 -5.19 20.67 3.23
N VAL A 22 -4.95 19.94 4.32
CA VAL A 22 -4.48 20.51 5.60
C VAL A 22 -3.14 21.23 5.43
N PHE A 23 -2.17 20.61 4.74
CA PHE A 23 -0.87 21.23 4.49
C PHE A 23 -0.98 22.47 3.59
N THR A 24 -1.86 22.43 2.58
CA THR A 24 -2.12 23.59 1.72
C THR A 24 -2.71 24.75 2.53
N ILE A 25 -3.72 24.48 3.35
CA ILE A 25 -4.32 25.50 4.23
C ILE A 25 -3.29 26.05 5.20
N ALA A 26 -2.44 25.23 5.81
CA ALA A 26 -1.41 25.66 6.73
C ALA A 26 -0.42 26.65 6.06
N ILE A 27 0.01 26.37 4.84
CA ILE A 27 0.88 27.28 4.08
C ILE A 27 0.16 28.61 3.78
N ILE A 28 -1.10 28.55 3.34
CA ILE A 28 -1.90 29.76 3.06
C ILE A 28 -2.02 30.60 4.33
N VAL A 29 -2.35 30.00 5.46
CA VAL A 29 -2.48 30.66 6.75
C VAL A 29 -1.18 31.39 7.13
N ILE A 30 -0.01 30.72 6.99
CA ILE A 30 1.29 31.33 7.30
C ILE A 30 1.59 32.53 6.38
N LEU A 31 1.19 32.45 5.10
CA LEU A 31 1.42 33.55 4.17
C LEU A 31 0.60 34.80 4.51
N PHE A 32 -0.62 34.63 5.04
CA PHE A 32 -1.55 35.72 5.30
C PHE A 32 -1.55 36.22 6.76
N ILE A 33 -0.91 35.55 7.70
CA ILE A 33 -0.84 36.01 9.09
C ILE A 33 0.30 37.02 9.28
N PRO A 34 0.01 38.30 9.63
CA PRO A 34 1.02 39.35 9.81
C PRO A 34 1.99 39.08 10.96
N TRP A 35 1.62 38.18 11.89
CA TRP A 35 2.48 37.88 13.07
C TRP A 35 3.81 37.28 12.67
N PHE A 36 3.85 36.47 11.58
CA PHE A 36 5.10 35.91 11.05
C PHE A 36 6.00 36.96 10.36
N GLU A 37 5.51 38.15 10.06
CA GLU A 37 6.32 39.25 9.50
C GLU A 37 7.13 39.98 10.58
N LYS A 38 6.65 39.98 11.84
CA LYS A 38 7.29 40.64 12.97
C LYS A 38 8.25 39.74 13.74
N SER A 39 8.38 38.47 13.41
CA SER A 39 9.31 37.57 14.09
C SER A 39 10.74 37.91 13.73
N THR A 40 11.52 38.23 14.76
CA THR A 40 12.97 38.44 14.65
C THR A 40 13.68 37.18 14.17
N PRO A 41 14.73 37.28 13.36
CA PRO A 41 15.55 36.13 13.01
C PRO A 41 15.95 35.34 14.28
N PRO A 42 15.97 33.96 14.24
CA PRO A 42 16.16 33.11 13.07
C PRO A 42 14.89 32.55 12.41
N PHE A 43 13.67 32.83 12.91
CA PHE A 43 12.43 32.22 12.43
C PHE A 43 11.60 33.19 11.58
N SER A 44 11.93 33.28 10.29
CA SER A 44 11.09 33.99 9.33
C SER A 44 9.96 33.08 8.81
N LYS A 45 8.89 33.68 8.24
CA LYS A 45 7.80 32.94 7.57
C LYS A 45 8.31 31.92 6.53
N TYR A 46 9.40 32.19 5.86
CA TYR A 46 9.99 31.28 4.87
C TYR A 46 10.57 30.02 5.49
N HIS A 47 11.18 30.12 6.69
CA HIS A 47 11.67 28.93 7.41
C HIS A 47 10.51 28.05 7.88
N ALA A 48 9.39 28.63 8.34
CA ALA A 48 8.20 27.91 8.71
C ALA A 48 7.58 27.17 7.51
N ILE A 49 7.45 27.84 6.37
CA ILE A 49 6.94 27.24 5.12
C ILE A 49 7.87 26.11 4.65
N LEU A 50 9.19 26.35 4.67
CA LEU A 50 10.18 25.33 4.27
C LEU A 50 10.08 24.09 5.18
N PHE A 51 9.96 24.29 6.50
CA PHE A 51 9.81 23.19 7.46
C PHE A 51 8.54 22.37 7.18
N ILE A 52 7.40 23.04 7.00
CA ILE A 52 6.12 22.39 6.69
C ILE A 52 6.21 21.62 5.35
N ALA A 53 6.81 22.21 4.32
CA ALA A 53 7.01 21.56 3.03
C ALA A 53 7.90 20.30 3.16
N LEU A 54 8.98 20.38 3.94
CA LEU A 54 9.87 19.26 4.21
C LEU A 54 9.15 18.12 4.92
N VAL A 55 8.37 18.43 5.96
CA VAL A 55 7.55 17.43 6.67
C VAL A 55 6.54 16.77 5.73
N TYR A 56 5.87 17.55 4.88
CA TYR A 56 4.94 17.02 3.89
C TYR A 56 5.64 16.06 2.91
N VAL A 57 6.79 16.44 2.38
CA VAL A 57 7.59 15.61 1.48
C VAL A 57 8.01 14.30 2.17
N LEU A 58 8.49 14.37 3.42
CA LEU A 58 8.90 13.19 4.18
C LEU A 58 7.73 12.22 4.40
N ILE A 59 6.56 12.71 4.79
CA ILE A 59 5.37 11.89 4.96
C ILE A 59 4.97 11.21 3.65
N ASN A 60 4.97 11.96 2.54
CA ASN A 60 4.65 11.39 1.22
C ASN A 60 5.69 10.37 0.78
N LEU A 61 6.97 10.59 1.04
CA LEU A 61 8.04 9.65 0.74
C LEU A 61 7.85 8.33 1.52
N ILE A 62 7.57 8.40 2.81
CA ILE A 62 7.28 7.22 3.64
C ILE A 62 6.06 6.46 3.10
N ASN A 63 4.99 7.17 2.75
CA ASN A 63 3.79 6.58 2.18
C ASN A 63 4.03 5.96 0.79
N TYR A 64 4.91 6.55 0.00
CA TYR A 64 5.34 6.01 -1.30
C TYR A 64 6.17 4.73 -1.11
N LEU A 65 7.10 4.73 -0.17
CA LEU A 65 7.95 3.56 0.12
C LEU A 65 7.14 2.36 0.64
N LYS A 66 6.07 2.58 1.38
CA LYS A 66 5.17 1.51 1.86
C LYS A 66 4.45 0.76 0.74
N ARG A 67 4.34 1.33 -0.46
CA ARG A 67 3.70 0.74 -1.65
C ARG A 67 2.38 0.04 -1.32
N PRO A 68 1.36 0.76 -0.82
CA PRO A 68 0.08 0.13 -0.51
C PRO A 68 -0.61 -0.33 -1.80
N TYR A 69 -1.08 -1.58 -1.80
CA TYR A 69 -1.86 -2.16 -2.89
C TYR A 69 -3.29 -2.43 -2.44
N PHE A 70 -4.22 -2.20 -3.35
CA PHE A 70 -5.49 -2.89 -3.27
C PHE A 70 -5.24 -4.37 -3.53
N VAL A 71 -5.82 -5.25 -2.72
CA VAL A 71 -5.74 -6.70 -2.88
C VAL A 71 -7.13 -7.29 -2.70
N GLY A 72 -7.62 -7.93 -3.74
CA GLY A 72 -8.85 -8.73 -3.69
C GLY A 72 -8.49 -10.19 -3.90
N TYR A 73 -8.84 -11.04 -2.96
CA TYR A 73 -8.59 -12.48 -2.95
C TYR A 73 -9.90 -13.25 -3.14
N ASN A 74 -9.91 -14.24 -4.01
CA ASN A 74 -11.04 -15.14 -4.22
C ASN A 74 -10.56 -16.56 -4.54
N ASP A 75 -11.03 -17.54 -3.79
CA ASP A 75 -10.77 -18.98 -3.97
C ASP A 75 -12.04 -19.83 -4.08
N GLN A 76 -13.21 -19.23 -4.39
CA GLN A 76 -14.49 -19.94 -4.41
C GLN A 76 -14.64 -20.92 -5.56
N GLY A 77 -13.88 -20.76 -6.67
CA GLY A 77 -13.90 -21.67 -7.80
C GLY A 77 -12.74 -22.66 -7.79
N GLU A 78 -12.39 -23.18 -8.96
CA GLU A 78 -11.24 -24.08 -9.17
C GLU A 78 -9.90 -23.36 -9.16
N LYS A 79 -9.91 -22.03 -9.20
CA LYS A 79 -8.72 -21.18 -9.26
C LYS A 79 -8.61 -20.30 -8.02
N ILE A 80 -7.38 -20.01 -7.64
CA ILE A 80 -7.04 -18.93 -6.74
C ILE A 80 -6.88 -17.67 -7.58
N ILE A 81 -7.70 -16.64 -7.32
CA ILE A 81 -7.69 -15.37 -8.05
C ILE A 81 -7.26 -14.28 -7.10
N ILE A 82 -6.16 -13.58 -7.43
CA ILE A 82 -5.71 -12.41 -6.69
C ILE A 82 -5.67 -11.22 -7.63
N ARG A 83 -6.55 -10.25 -7.41
CA ARG A 83 -6.57 -8.98 -8.11
C ARG A 83 -5.86 -7.94 -7.29
N TYR A 84 -4.92 -7.22 -7.88
CA TYR A 84 -4.16 -6.20 -7.15
C TYR A 84 -3.80 -5.03 -8.05
N TYR A 85 -3.73 -3.86 -7.45
CA TYR A 85 -3.24 -2.64 -8.10
C TYR A 85 -2.67 -1.67 -7.05
N PRO A 86 -1.68 -0.84 -7.42
CA PRO A 86 -1.11 0.14 -6.51
C PRO A 86 -2.15 1.23 -6.18
N LEU A 87 -2.23 1.62 -4.91
CA LEU A 87 -3.04 2.75 -4.46
C LEU A 87 -2.27 4.05 -4.71
N SER A 88 -2.09 4.38 -5.99
CA SER A 88 -1.43 5.60 -6.46
C SER A 88 -2.45 6.53 -7.10
N LEU A 89 -2.22 7.85 -6.98
CA LEU A 89 -3.06 8.87 -7.62
C LEU A 89 -2.95 8.86 -9.17
N PHE A 90 -1.83 8.33 -9.69
CA PHE A 90 -1.50 8.42 -11.11
C PHE A 90 -1.49 7.08 -11.86
N THR A 91 -1.65 5.96 -11.18
CA THR A 91 -1.52 4.64 -11.82
C THR A 91 -2.67 3.73 -11.39
N SER A 92 -3.50 3.35 -12.36
CA SER A 92 -4.64 2.44 -12.14
C SER A 92 -4.48 1.09 -12.85
N ARG A 93 -3.24 0.64 -13.15
CA ARG A 93 -3.03 -0.68 -13.76
C ARG A 93 -3.55 -1.77 -12.82
N LYS A 94 -4.64 -2.39 -13.20
CA LYS A 94 -5.22 -3.54 -12.50
C LYS A 94 -4.52 -4.80 -13.00
N ASN A 95 -3.94 -5.57 -12.09
CA ASN A 95 -3.34 -6.85 -12.38
C ASN A 95 -4.19 -7.96 -11.75
N SER A 96 -4.23 -9.12 -12.41
CA SER A 96 -4.86 -10.33 -11.89
C SER A 96 -3.88 -11.49 -12.01
N ILE A 97 -3.77 -12.26 -10.94
CA ILE A 97 -3.09 -13.56 -10.91
C ILE A 97 -4.17 -14.61 -10.74
N GLU A 98 -4.21 -15.57 -11.65
CA GLU A 98 -5.14 -16.70 -11.62
C GLU A 98 -4.33 -17.99 -11.63
N ILE A 99 -4.41 -18.78 -10.56
CA ILE A 99 -3.69 -20.03 -10.41
C ILE A 99 -4.70 -21.14 -10.18
N PRO A 100 -4.76 -22.18 -11.04
CA PRO A 100 -5.50 -23.40 -10.75
C PRO A 100 -5.02 -24.00 -9.41
N LYS A 101 -5.94 -24.46 -8.57
CA LYS A 101 -5.61 -24.95 -7.23
C LYS A 101 -4.69 -26.18 -7.26
N ASP A 102 -4.84 -27.02 -8.25
CA ASP A 102 -4.01 -28.19 -8.55
C ASP A 102 -2.58 -27.85 -8.97
N GLN A 103 -2.37 -26.64 -9.49
CA GLN A 103 -1.06 -26.13 -9.94
C GLN A 103 -0.39 -25.20 -8.95
N PHE A 104 -1.07 -24.83 -7.86
CA PHE A 104 -0.48 -23.98 -6.82
C PHE A 104 0.55 -24.80 -6.02
N ILE A 105 1.81 -24.32 -5.98
CA ILE A 105 2.89 -24.99 -5.24
C ILE A 105 2.98 -24.47 -3.82
N ARG A 106 3.29 -23.18 -3.69
CA ARG A 106 3.56 -22.53 -2.41
C ARG A 106 3.45 -21.01 -2.48
N TYR A 107 3.46 -20.40 -1.34
CA TYR A 107 3.63 -18.96 -1.22
C TYR A 107 4.84 -18.64 -0.34
N GLU A 108 5.36 -17.42 -0.48
CA GLU A 108 6.46 -16.89 0.32
C GLU A 108 6.08 -15.51 0.83
N LEU A 109 6.38 -15.25 2.10
CA LEU A 109 6.21 -13.93 2.72
C LEU A 109 7.57 -13.31 2.94
N LYS A 110 7.91 -12.27 2.16
CA LYS A 110 9.15 -11.52 2.34
C LYS A 110 8.92 -10.26 3.16
N PRO A 111 9.72 -10.04 4.22
CA PRO A 111 9.67 -8.78 4.94
C PRO A 111 10.12 -7.63 4.02
N PHE A 112 9.46 -6.49 4.16
CA PHE A 112 9.77 -5.26 3.44
C PHE A 112 9.63 -4.06 4.38
N PHE A 113 10.30 -2.95 4.08
CA PHE A 113 10.25 -1.72 4.86
C PHE A 113 10.54 -1.95 6.35
N PHE A 114 11.79 -2.29 6.68
CA PHE A 114 12.27 -2.59 8.05
C PHE A 114 11.45 -3.68 8.78
N GLY A 115 10.91 -4.65 8.02
CA GLY A 115 10.14 -5.76 8.58
C GLY A 115 8.68 -5.43 8.95
N SER A 116 8.28 -4.15 8.89
CA SER A 116 6.92 -3.72 9.22
C SER A 116 5.87 -4.13 8.19
N GLN A 117 6.30 -4.44 6.97
CA GLN A 117 5.44 -4.82 5.84
C GLN A 117 5.83 -6.19 5.32
N LYS A 118 4.88 -6.87 4.66
CA LYS A 118 5.11 -8.17 4.03
C LYS A 118 4.70 -8.15 2.57
N TRP A 119 5.50 -8.77 1.74
CA TRP A 119 5.18 -9.06 0.35
C TRP A 119 4.80 -10.52 0.21
N LEU A 120 3.71 -10.77 -0.50
CA LEU A 120 3.26 -12.09 -0.88
C LEU A 120 3.80 -12.43 -2.27
N ILE A 121 4.49 -13.54 -2.38
CA ILE A 121 4.98 -14.10 -3.63
C ILE A 121 4.32 -15.47 -3.80
N LEU A 122 3.75 -15.72 -4.97
CA LEU A 122 3.08 -16.97 -5.30
C LEU A 122 3.92 -17.77 -6.29
N TYR A 123 3.84 -19.07 -6.17
CA TYR A 123 4.53 -20.01 -7.03
C TYR A 123 3.53 -21.02 -7.62
N GLN A 124 3.64 -21.25 -8.92
CA GLN A 124 2.78 -22.14 -9.67
C GLN A 124 3.61 -23.16 -10.46
N HIS A 125 3.11 -24.36 -10.57
CA HIS A 125 3.63 -25.35 -11.52
C HIS A 125 3.16 -25.00 -12.96
N PHE A 126 4.09 -24.67 -13.83
CA PHE A 126 3.80 -24.31 -15.20
C PHE A 126 4.77 -25.01 -16.16
N ARG A 127 4.26 -25.86 -17.05
CA ARG A 127 5.05 -26.60 -18.06
C ARG A 127 6.29 -27.29 -17.45
N ASN A 128 6.11 -28.07 -16.40
CA ASN A 128 7.19 -28.78 -15.67
C ASN A 128 8.27 -27.86 -15.04
N LYS A 129 7.96 -26.59 -14.83
CA LYS A 129 8.83 -25.62 -14.14
C LYS A 129 8.04 -24.86 -13.07
N GLU A 130 8.76 -24.42 -12.04
CA GLU A 130 8.19 -23.52 -11.05
C GLU A 130 8.17 -22.09 -11.62
N ALA A 131 6.98 -21.52 -11.80
CA ALA A 131 6.78 -20.14 -12.19
C ALA A 131 6.54 -19.28 -10.96
N LYS A 132 7.32 -18.20 -10.85
CA LYS A 132 7.23 -17.22 -9.77
C LYS A 132 6.49 -15.99 -10.23
N TYR A 133 5.46 -15.60 -9.47
CA TYR A 133 4.72 -14.37 -9.72
C TYR A 133 5.37 -13.12 -9.11
N PRO A 134 5.07 -11.93 -9.64
CA PRO A 134 5.52 -10.67 -9.04
C PRO A 134 5.08 -10.53 -7.59
N PRO A 135 5.90 -9.89 -6.73
CA PRO A 135 5.56 -9.69 -5.33
C PRO A 135 4.37 -8.72 -5.17
N ILE A 136 3.40 -9.10 -4.34
CA ILE A 136 2.22 -8.31 -4.02
C ILE A 136 2.37 -7.74 -2.61
N SER A 137 2.28 -6.43 -2.46
CA SER A 137 2.33 -5.78 -1.15
C SER A 137 1.04 -6.03 -0.35
N LEU A 138 1.18 -6.55 0.86
CA LEU A 138 0.07 -6.73 1.81
C LEU A 138 -0.08 -5.54 2.77
N SER A 139 0.56 -4.39 2.48
CA SER A 139 0.64 -3.25 3.39
C SER A 139 -0.70 -2.55 3.66
N ALA A 140 -1.65 -2.64 2.74
CA ALA A 140 -2.98 -2.04 2.89
C ALA A 140 -4.03 -3.02 3.47
N LEU A 141 -3.66 -4.29 3.71
CA LEU A 141 -4.50 -5.26 4.39
C LEU A 141 -4.38 -5.08 5.90
N ASP A 142 -5.50 -5.20 6.61
CA ASP A 142 -5.45 -5.33 8.05
C ASP A 142 -4.91 -6.70 8.49
N LYS A 143 -4.68 -6.88 9.80
CA LYS A 143 -4.13 -8.12 10.34
C LYS A 143 -5.06 -9.31 10.05
N LYS A 144 -6.37 -9.12 10.22
CA LYS A 144 -7.38 -10.16 10.03
C LYS A 144 -7.49 -10.59 8.56
N GLU A 145 -7.58 -9.62 7.65
CA GLU A 145 -7.62 -9.87 6.19
C GLU A 145 -6.39 -10.65 5.73
N ARG A 146 -5.20 -10.24 6.19
CA ARG A 146 -3.94 -10.90 5.87
C ARG A 146 -3.88 -12.33 6.39
N GLU A 147 -4.27 -12.57 7.65
CA GLU A 147 -4.30 -13.90 8.25
C GLU A 147 -5.29 -14.81 7.52
N GLN A 148 -6.44 -14.29 7.12
CA GLN A 148 -7.43 -15.04 6.35
C GLN A 148 -6.90 -15.49 4.99
N ILE A 149 -6.22 -14.60 4.25
CA ILE A 149 -5.61 -14.93 2.96
C ILE A 149 -4.52 -15.99 3.14
N ILE A 150 -3.65 -15.83 4.13
CA ILE A 150 -2.57 -16.78 4.41
C ILE A 150 -3.13 -18.14 4.81
N ALA A 151 -4.11 -18.19 5.70
CA ALA A 151 -4.75 -19.44 6.12
C ALA A 151 -5.46 -20.15 4.96
N SER A 152 -6.00 -19.39 4.01
CA SER A 152 -6.60 -19.99 2.81
C SER A 152 -5.55 -20.54 1.85
N LEU A 153 -4.44 -19.82 1.63
CA LEU A 153 -3.35 -20.28 0.77
C LEU A 153 -2.64 -21.53 1.34
N GLU A 154 -2.53 -21.64 2.67
CA GLU A 154 -1.91 -22.80 3.33
C GLU A 154 -2.69 -24.09 3.06
N LYS A 155 -4.01 -24.03 2.86
CA LYS A 155 -4.85 -25.21 2.52
C LYS A 155 -4.50 -25.82 1.16
N TYR A 156 -3.97 -25.03 0.25
CA TYR A 156 -3.68 -25.45 -1.13
C TYR A 156 -2.20 -25.68 -1.39
N LYS A 157 -1.34 -25.44 -0.40
CA LYS A 157 0.10 -25.64 -0.51
C LYS A 157 0.42 -27.12 -0.71
N GLN A 158 1.12 -27.43 -1.77
CA GLN A 158 1.64 -28.77 -2.02
C GLN A 158 2.88 -28.99 -1.13
N SER A 159 2.92 -30.16 -0.52
CA SER A 159 4.08 -30.59 0.33
C SER A 159 5.27 -30.93 -0.53
#